data_04be22db9513b77e2add651561dcfd56
#
_entry.id   04be22db9513b77e2add651561dcfd56
#
_cell.length_a   1.000
_cell.length_b   1.000
_cell.length_c   1.000
_cell.angle_alpha   90.00
_cell.angle_beta   90.00
_cell.angle_gamma   90.00
#
_symmetry.space_group_name_H-M   'P 1'
#
loop_
_entity.id
_entity.type
_entity.pdbx_description
1 polymer ?
#
loop_
_entity_poly.entity_id
_entity_poly.type
_entity_poly.pdbx_seq_one_letter_code
_entity_poly.pdbx_strand_id
1 'polypeptide(L)'
;MKRVSRRTFLAASAAVTAAPALAQTGSRQKNPPRPEGGFDAVIVGAGAAGIAAARRLVAAGRRITIVEAAAEVGGRCITDTKTFGVPYDRGAHWIHMPDVNPVAKLVTQTGLDIYPAPPGQRVRIRRRFARESEMEDYLAMLVRANTSIFEAARKGDVACAQALPKDLGEWRSSIEFFLGPFGCGKDLTEVSAVDLARSAERDADAFCRQGLGALLTKLAAGLPVQLANPVTSIEWGGRVVEVVTAHGRMVAPTAIVTVSTNILAARKIRFNPELPRRHLDAAAKLKLGSYDHVALELPGNPLGLRTDELVFEKASGPRTASIFANASGSSLCMVDVGGNFGRDLSAKGDKEMIAFALDWLTNLFGADIKSIVQRRHATRWNDEPYVLGAFSVASPGGQPSRKVLMEPLNNRIFLAGEAAHETLWGTVGGAWESGERAADAVLRLLTGRR
;
A
#
# COMPACT_ATOMS: atom_id res chain seq x y z
N MET A 1 -27.78 -20.08 8.17
CA MET A 1 -28.14 -19.69 6.78
C MET A 1 -26.97 -20.01 5.87
N LYS A 2 -27.21 -20.74 4.76
CA LYS A 2 -26.16 -21.29 3.90
C LYS A 2 -25.46 -20.17 3.11
N ARG A 3 -24.11 -20.18 3.12
CA ARG A 3 -23.24 -19.30 2.33
C ARG A 3 -23.49 -19.55 0.83
N VAL A 4 -23.83 -18.50 0.08
CA VAL A 4 -23.88 -18.54 -1.39
C VAL A 4 -22.49 -18.17 -1.91
N SER A 5 -21.79 -19.19 -2.42
CA SER A 5 -20.50 -19.01 -3.11
C SER A 5 -20.74 -18.47 -4.53
N ARG A 6 -20.02 -17.41 -4.92
CA ARG A 6 -20.06 -16.81 -6.27
C ARG A 6 -19.23 -17.56 -7.31
N ARG A 7 -19.15 -18.87 -7.22
CA ARG A 7 -18.52 -19.71 -8.26
C ARG A 7 -19.56 -20.34 -9.17
N THR A 8 -20.26 -19.57 -9.99
CA THR A 8 -20.94 -20.11 -11.20
C THR A 8 -21.34 -18.92 -12.07
N PHE A 9 -20.51 -18.54 -13.00
CA PHE A 9 -20.87 -17.97 -14.31
C PHE A 9 -19.60 -17.43 -14.99
N LEU A 10 -19.09 -18.19 -15.97
CA LEU A 10 -18.54 -17.72 -17.24
C LEU A 10 -17.69 -18.82 -17.89
N ALA A 11 -18.37 -19.67 -18.66
CA ALA A 11 -17.73 -20.37 -19.76
C ALA A 11 -18.40 -19.87 -21.04
N ALA A 12 -17.70 -19.04 -21.80
CA ALA A 12 -18.04 -18.74 -23.18
C ALA A 12 -16.74 -18.73 -23.99
N SER A 13 -16.61 -19.76 -24.85
CA SER A 13 -15.51 -19.98 -25.77
C SER A 13 -15.54 -18.95 -26.90
N ALA A 14 -14.43 -18.29 -27.18
CA ALA A 14 -14.22 -17.54 -28.42
C ALA A 14 -13.04 -18.15 -29.18
N ALA A 15 -13.31 -18.65 -30.35
CA ALA A 15 -12.32 -19.15 -31.31
C ALA A 15 -11.53 -17.97 -31.90
N VAL A 16 -10.20 -18.02 -31.84
CA VAL A 16 -9.30 -17.06 -32.47
C VAL A 16 -8.72 -17.69 -33.73
N THR A 17 -9.01 -17.08 -34.87
CA THR A 17 -8.38 -17.36 -36.15
C THR A 17 -6.97 -16.77 -36.19
N ALA A 18 -5.98 -17.60 -36.49
CA ALA A 18 -4.58 -17.22 -36.63
C ALA A 18 -4.30 -16.58 -38.01
N ALA A 19 -3.74 -15.37 -37.99
CA ALA A 19 -3.12 -14.76 -39.15
C ALA A 19 -1.58 -14.94 -39.09
N PRO A 20 -0.85 -15.14 -40.22
CA PRO A 20 0.56 -15.41 -40.19
C PRO A 20 1.38 -14.18 -39.82
N ALA A 21 2.29 -14.34 -38.85
CA ALA A 21 3.23 -13.31 -38.43
C ALA A 21 4.39 -13.20 -39.40
N LEU A 22 4.58 -12.00 -39.94
CA LEU A 22 5.80 -11.61 -40.65
C LEU A 22 6.98 -11.56 -39.66
N ALA A 23 7.99 -12.40 -39.92
CA ALA A 23 9.20 -12.42 -39.10
C ALA A 23 10.02 -11.14 -39.35
N GLN A 24 9.99 -10.23 -38.37
CA GLN A 24 10.98 -9.14 -38.28
C GLN A 24 12.28 -9.73 -37.72
N THR A 25 13.33 -9.75 -38.53
CA THR A 25 14.71 -10.07 -38.14
C THR A 25 15.24 -8.93 -37.25
N GLY A 26 14.88 -8.96 -35.95
CA GLY A 26 15.45 -8.08 -34.97
C GLY A 26 16.89 -8.47 -34.63
N SER A 27 17.82 -7.55 -34.84
CA SER A 27 19.22 -7.68 -34.41
C SER A 27 19.27 -8.11 -32.96
N ARG A 28 19.96 -9.21 -32.63
CA ARG A 28 20.26 -9.64 -31.27
C ARG A 28 21.03 -8.54 -30.56
N GLN A 29 20.35 -7.73 -29.78
CA GLN A 29 21.01 -6.83 -28.83
C GLN A 29 21.78 -7.71 -27.82
N LYS A 30 23.10 -7.77 -27.96
CA LYS A 30 23.96 -8.43 -26.97
C LYS A 30 23.75 -7.73 -25.64
N ASN A 31 23.49 -8.52 -24.59
CA ASN A 31 23.42 -8.01 -23.22
C ASN A 31 24.68 -7.18 -22.93
N PRO A 32 24.55 -5.99 -22.32
CA PRO A 32 25.72 -5.22 -21.95
C PRO A 32 26.55 -6.06 -20.97
N PRO A 33 27.88 -6.15 -21.19
CA PRO A 33 28.76 -6.87 -20.29
C PRO A 33 28.69 -6.23 -18.91
N ARG A 34 28.73 -7.08 -17.86
CA ARG A 34 28.85 -6.63 -16.48
C ARG A 34 30.11 -5.78 -16.32
N PRO A 35 30.02 -4.57 -15.72
CA PRO A 35 31.21 -3.78 -15.39
C PRO A 35 32.15 -4.57 -14.49
N GLU A 36 33.44 -4.46 -14.70
CA GLU A 36 34.44 -5.09 -13.84
C GLU A 36 34.24 -4.61 -12.39
N GLY A 37 34.05 -5.51 -11.44
CA GLY A 37 33.68 -5.16 -10.06
C GLY A 37 32.24 -4.72 -9.81
N GLY A 38 31.40 -4.53 -10.85
CA GLY A 38 30.00 -4.04 -10.76
C GLY A 38 28.99 -5.08 -10.32
N PHE A 39 27.75 -4.66 -10.15
CA PHE A 39 26.58 -5.50 -9.83
C PHE A 39 25.89 -6.01 -11.08
N ASP A 40 25.07 -7.06 -10.95
CA ASP A 40 24.13 -7.51 -11.97
C ASP A 40 22.88 -6.62 -12.00
N ALA A 41 22.48 -6.12 -10.86
CA ALA A 41 21.41 -5.13 -10.71
C ALA A 41 21.61 -4.27 -9.45
N VAL A 42 21.18 -3.02 -9.50
CA VAL A 42 21.00 -2.15 -8.32
C VAL A 42 19.52 -2.01 -8.03
N ILE A 43 19.14 -2.15 -6.77
CA ILE A 43 17.76 -1.99 -6.30
C ILE A 43 17.69 -0.70 -5.48
N VAL A 44 16.77 0.19 -5.83
CA VAL A 44 16.53 1.46 -5.13
C VAL A 44 15.27 1.31 -4.29
N GLY A 45 15.45 1.30 -2.97
CA GLY A 45 14.42 1.12 -1.95
C GLY A 45 14.42 -0.29 -1.36
N ALA A 46 14.37 -0.37 -0.01
CA ALA A 46 14.28 -1.61 0.77
C ALA A 46 12.88 -1.81 1.40
N GLY A 47 11.83 -1.39 0.72
CA GLY A 47 10.45 -1.77 1.01
C GLY A 47 10.12 -3.18 0.51
N ALA A 48 8.87 -3.63 0.67
CA ALA A 48 8.43 -4.98 0.29
C ALA A 48 8.82 -5.38 -1.15
N ALA A 49 8.66 -4.48 -2.13
CA ALA A 49 9.04 -4.74 -3.52
C ALA A 49 10.55 -4.91 -3.71
N GLY A 50 11.36 -4.05 -3.07
CA GLY A 50 12.83 -4.13 -3.16
C GLY A 50 13.38 -5.38 -2.48
N ILE A 51 12.84 -5.75 -1.31
CA ILE A 51 13.19 -6.98 -0.59
C ILE A 51 12.84 -8.21 -1.44
N ALA A 52 11.64 -8.25 -2.02
CA ALA A 52 11.20 -9.34 -2.89
C ALA A 52 12.12 -9.50 -4.10
N ALA A 53 12.41 -8.39 -4.80
CA ALA A 53 13.31 -8.39 -5.94
C ALA A 53 14.72 -8.86 -5.58
N ALA A 54 15.26 -8.39 -4.46
CA ALA A 54 16.57 -8.77 -3.98
C ALA A 54 16.66 -10.26 -3.65
N ARG A 55 15.71 -10.79 -2.88
CA ARG A 55 15.64 -12.22 -2.54
C ARG A 55 15.61 -13.08 -3.81
N ARG A 56 14.80 -12.70 -4.78
CA ARG A 56 14.68 -13.41 -6.05
C ARG A 56 15.99 -13.44 -6.84
N LEU A 57 16.67 -12.28 -6.94
CA LEU A 57 17.95 -12.16 -7.64
C LEU A 57 19.09 -12.88 -6.91
N VAL A 58 19.18 -12.75 -5.58
CA VAL A 58 20.19 -13.45 -4.76
C VAL A 58 20.00 -14.97 -4.84
N ALA A 59 18.76 -15.47 -4.76
CA ALA A 59 18.46 -16.89 -4.94
C ALA A 59 18.87 -17.43 -6.31
N ALA A 60 18.92 -16.57 -7.35
CA ALA A 60 19.43 -16.90 -8.68
C ALA A 60 20.96 -16.66 -8.81
N GLY A 61 21.69 -16.48 -7.71
CA GLY A 61 23.16 -16.30 -7.70
C GLY A 61 23.62 -14.97 -8.29
N ARG A 62 22.75 -13.93 -8.32
CA ARG A 62 23.11 -12.63 -8.88
C ARG A 62 23.73 -11.73 -7.82
N ARG A 63 24.75 -10.98 -8.22
CA ARG A 63 25.39 -9.98 -7.40
C ARG A 63 24.60 -8.68 -7.47
N ILE A 64 23.97 -8.30 -6.36
CA ILE A 64 23.14 -7.09 -6.28
C ILE A 64 23.54 -6.22 -5.10
N THR A 65 23.03 -4.99 -5.07
CA THR A 65 22.98 -4.15 -3.87
C THR A 65 21.62 -3.47 -3.79
N ILE A 66 21.15 -3.25 -2.57
CA ILE A 66 19.95 -2.44 -2.28
C ILE A 66 20.44 -1.12 -1.68
N VAL A 67 19.88 -0.01 -2.15
CA VAL A 67 20.15 1.33 -1.63
C VAL A 67 18.86 1.86 -1.02
N GLU A 68 18.86 2.09 0.30
CA GLU A 68 17.72 2.57 1.06
C GLU A 68 18.02 3.96 1.63
N ALA A 69 17.07 4.87 1.42
CA ALA A 69 17.18 6.26 1.89
C ALA A 69 17.02 6.39 3.40
N ALA A 70 16.14 5.58 3.98
CA ALA A 70 15.87 5.57 5.42
C ALA A 70 16.96 4.81 6.21
N ALA A 71 16.97 5.01 7.54
CA ALA A 71 17.86 4.31 8.45
C ALA A 71 17.45 2.86 8.74
N GLU A 72 16.33 2.42 8.20
CA GLU A 72 15.77 1.07 8.40
C GLU A 72 15.10 0.55 7.13
N VAL A 73 14.95 -0.77 7.02
CA VAL A 73 14.23 -1.43 5.93
C VAL A 73 12.72 -1.44 6.22
N GLY A 74 11.91 -1.71 5.18
CA GLY A 74 10.47 -1.88 5.31
C GLY A 74 9.66 -0.83 4.53
N GLY A 75 10.22 0.35 4.29
CA GLY A 75 9.53 1.45 3.60
C GLY A 75 8.29 1.90 4.38
N ARG A 76 7.07 1.62 3.88
CA ARG A 76 5.79 1.91 4.57
C ARG A 76 5.33 0.82 5.55
N CYS A 77 6.18 -0.14 5.86
CA CYS A 77 5.94 -1.21 6.82
C CYS A 77 7.04 -1.17 7.89
N ILE A 78 6.82 -0.41 8.93
CA ILE A 78 7.77 -0.20 10.04
C ILE A 78 7.08 -0.61 11.33
N THR A 79 7.68 -1.51 12.09
CA THR A 79 7.22 -1.88 13.43
C THR A 79 8.11 -1.22 14.48
N ASP A 80 7.55 -0.34 15.25
CA ASP A 80 8.18 0.28 16.40
C ASP A 80 7.85 -0.52 17.68
N THR A 81 8.87 -0.97 18.38
CA THR A 81 8.72 -1.67 19.68
C THR A 81 9.15 -0.82 20.87
N LYS A 82 9.66 0.41 20.62
CA LYS A 82 10.22 1.27 21.66
C LYS A 82 9.18 2.23 22.24
N THR A 83 8.37 2.84 21.39
CA THR A 83 7.42 3.90 21.79
C THR A 83 6.41 3.39 22.82
N PHE A 84 5.85 2.19 22.62
CA PHE A 84 4.83 1.62 23.49
C PHE A 84 5.30 0.39 24.27
N GLY A 85 6.50 -0.13 24.01
CA GLY A 85 6.99 -1.38 24.61
C GLY A 85 6.29 -2.64 24.09
N VAL A 86 5.41 -2.50 23.11
CA VAL A 86 4.72 -3.57 22.37
C VAL A 86 4.87 -3.30 20.87
N PRO A 87 4.71 -4.31 19.99
CA PRO A 87 4.75 -4.08 18.55
C PRO A 87 3.69 -3.05 18.12
N TYR A 88 4.16 -2.02 17.43
CA TYR A 88 3.35 -0.96 16.85
C TYR A 88 3.72 -0.76 15.39
N ASP A 89 2.85 -1.18 14.49
CA ASP A 89 3.02 -0.92 13.07
C ASP A 89 2.65 0.54 12.77
N ARG A 90 3.67 1.35 12.43
CA ARG A 90 3.51 2.77 12.10
C ARG A 90 2.86 2.99 10.73
N GLY A 91 2.80 1.97 9.90
CA GLY A 91 2.20 1.98 8.57
C GLY A 91 1.32 0.77 8.34
N ALA A 92 1.63 -0.02 7.31
CA ALA A 92 0.84 -1.19 6.97
C ALA A 92 0.82 -2.22 8.10
N HIS A 93 -0.39 -2.66 8.45
CA HIS A 93 -0.66 -3.63 9.53
C HIS A 93 -1.39 -4.87 9.01
N TRP A 94 -2.22 -4.72 7.97
CA TRP A 94 -3.09 -5.75 7.44
C TRP A 94 -2.38 -6.66 6.44
N ILE A 95 -2.50 -7.97 6.62
CA ILE A 95 -2.10 -9.00 5.67
C ILE A 95 -3.37 -9.48 4.97
N HIS A 96 -3.69 -8.87 3.83
CA HIS A 96 -4.87 -9.22 3.05
C HIS A 96 -4.72 -10.59 2.39
N MET A 97 -5.80 -11.38 2.38
CA MET A 97 -5.88 -12.69 1.71
C MET A 97 -4.70 -13.63 2.07
N PRO A 98 -4.50 -13.97 3.35
CA PRO A 98 -3.30 -14.68 3.82
C PRO A 98 -3.04 -16.00 3.09
N ASP A 99 -4.08 -16.69 2.63
CA ASP A 99 -3.98 -17.97 1.92
C ASP A 99 -3.23 -17.87 0.58
N VAL A 100 -3.33 -16.72 -0.09
CA VAL A 100 -2.68 -16.47 -1.39
C VAL A 100 -1.56 -15.45 -1.32
N ASN A 101 -1.48 -14.66 -0.25
CA ASN A 101 -0.51 -13.59 -0.08
C ASN A 101 0.92 -14.16 0.01
N PRO A 102 1.83 -13.74 -0.88
CA PRO A 102 3.20 -14.27 -0.90
C PRO A 102 3.96 -13.99 0.40
N VAL A 103 3.70 -12.85 1.05
CA VAL A 103 4.36 -12.47 2.31
C VAL A 103 3.89 -13.38 3.46
N ALA A 104 2.58 -13.69 3.51
CA ALA A 104 2.04 -14.62 4.50
C ALA A 104 2.66 -16.01 4.38
N LYS A 105 2.86 -16.51 3.16
CA LYS A 105 3.49 -17.82 2.90
C LYS A 105 4.94 -17.90 3.38
N LEU A 106 5.63 -16.77 3.48
CA LEU A 106 7.02 -16.70 3.92
C LEU A 106 7.18 -16.62 5.44
N VAL A 107 6.10 -16.44 6.19
CA VAL A 107 6.13 -16.31 7.66
C VAL A 107 6.82 -17.49 8.32
N THR A 108 6.56 -18.72 7.86
CA THR A 108 7.18 -19.94 8.39
C THR A 108 8.71 -19.94 8.35
N GLN A 109 9.31 -19.15 7.45
CA GLN A 109 10.76 -18.99 7.32
C GLN A 109 11.34 -17.98 8.31
N THR A 110 10.51 -17.22 9.01
CA THR A 110 10.93 -16.09 9.86
C THR A 110 10.86 -16.37 11.35
N GLY A 111 10.15 -17.41 11.76
CA GLY A 111 9.85 -17.71 13.16
C GLY A 111 8.87 -16.72 13.79
N LEU A 112 8.16 -15.92 12.97
CA LEU A 112 7.09 -15.04 13.42
C LEU A 112 5.74 -15.73 13.30
N ASP A 113 4.71 -15.12 13.90
CA ASP A 113 3.38 -15.68 14.03
C ASP A 113 2.33 -14.76 13.39
N ILE A 114 1.55 -15.32 12.45
CA ILE A 114 0.36 -14.63 11.91
C ILE A 114 -0.91 -15.33 12.42
N TYR A 115 -1.94 -14.54 12.65
CA TYR A 115 -3.23 -15.02 13.10
C TYR A 115 -4.37 -14.29 12.38
N PRO A 116 -5.55 -14.94 12.22
CA PRO A 116 -6.68 -14.32 11.54
C PRO A 116 -7.16 -13.06 12.25
N ALA A 117 -7.43 -12.00 11.47
CA ALA A 117 -8.11 -10.82 11.98
C ALA A 117 -9.55 -11.18 12.39
N PRO A 118 -10.10 -10.58 13.47
CA PRO A 118 -11.50 -10.73 13.81
C PRO A 118 -12.40 -10.29 12.63
N PRO A 119 -13.45 -11.05 12.32
CA PRO A 119 -14.32 -10.68 11.20
C PRO A 119 -15.22 -9.49 11.54
N GLY A 120 -15.43 -8.63 10.55
CA GLY A 120 -16.40 -7.54 10.59
C GLY A 120 -15.91 -6.31 11.36
N GLN A 121 -16.79 -5.32 11.40
CA GLN A 121 -16.60 -4.05 12.12
C GLN A 121 -17.87 -3.72 12.89
N ARG A 122 -17.73 -2.85 13.90
CA ARG A 122 -18.87 -2.29 14.64
C ARG A 122 -18.98 -0.79 14.37
N VAL A 123 -20.18 -0.27 14.49
CA VAL A 123 -20.44 1.17 14.34
C VAL A 123 -20.97 1.75 15.66
N ARG A 124 -20.41 2.88 16.07
CA ARG A 124 -20.94 3.67 17.17
C ARG A 124 -21.82 4.80 16.65
N ILE A 125 -22.97 4.95 17.30
CA ILE A 125 -23.89 6.06 17.09
C ILE A 125 -23.88 6.89 18.37
N ARG A 126 -23.10 7.98 18.37
CA ARG A 126 -22.81 8.71 19.59
C ARG A 126 -22.22 7.77 20.67
N ARG A 127 -22.76 7.73 21.89
CA ARG A 127 -22.25 6.93 23.02
C ARG A 127 -22.74 5.48 23.09
N ARG A 128 -23.41 4.95 22.07
CA ARG A 128 -23.85 3.56 22.00
C ARG A 128 -23.41 2.88 20.73
N PHE A 129 -23.37 1.57 20.74
CA PHE A 129 -23.24 0.80 19.51
C PHE A 129 -24.53 0.83 18.70
N ALA A 130 -24.40 0.73 17.39
CA ALA A 130 -25.53 0.51 16.49
C ALA A 130 -26.25 -0.77 16.89
N ARG A 131 -27.60 -0.75 16.83
CA ARG A 131 -28.45 -1.92 17.00
C ARG A 131 -28.34 -2.81 15.75
N GLU A 132 -28.80 -4.04 15.85
CA GLU A 132 -28.76 -4.99 14.75
C GLU A 132 -29.42 -4.44 13.47
N SER A 133 -30.65 -3.90 13.58
CA SER A 133 -31.35 -3.27 12.46
C SER A 133 -30.58 -2.07 11.85
N GLU A 134 -29.93 -1.24 12.68
CA GLU A 134 -29.12 -0.12 12.20
C GLU A 134 -27.85 -0.61 11.50
N MET A 135 -27.28 -1.73 11.92
CA MET A 135 -26.15 -2.38 11.21
C MET A 135 -26.59 -3.03 9.92
N GLU A 136 -27.77 -3.66 9.88
CA GLU A 136 -28.35 -4.20 8.65
C GLU A 136 -28.58 -3.09 7.61
N ASP A 137 -29.16 -1.95 8.02
CA ASP A 137 -29.32 -0.77 7.16
C ASP A 137 -27.99 -0.24 6.63
N TYR A 138 -26.99 -0.10 7.52
CA TYR A 138 -25.65 0.33 7.11
C TYR A 138 -25.04 -0.61 6.07
N LEU A 139 -25.07 -1.92 6.32
CA LEU A 139 -24.51 -2.93 5.41
C LEU A 139 -25.26 -2.97 4.07
N ALA A 140 -26.59 -2.85 4.09
CA ALA A 140 -27.39 -2.77 2.88
C ALA A 140 -27.02 -1.55 2.03
N MET A 141 -26.83 -0.37 2.65
CA MET A 141 -26.43 0.84 1.95
C MET A 141 -24.96 0.75 1.44
N LEU A 142 -24.08 0.10 2.20
CA LEU A 142 -22.70 -0.14 1.77
C LEU A 142 -22.63 -1.05 0.53
N VAL A 143 -23.38 -2.17 0.55
CA VAL A 143 -23.49 -3.08 -0.61
C VAL A 143 -24.04 -2.34 -1.82
N ARG A 144 -25.06 -1.52 -1.62
CA ARG A 144 -25.67 -0.72 -2.68
C ARG A 144 -24.69 0.30 -3.27
N ALA A 145 -23.92 0.99 -2.43
CA ALA A 145 -22.89 1.93 -2.87
C ALA A 145 -21.81 1.22 -3.71
N ASN A 146 -21.29 0.09 -3.22
CA ASN A 146 -20.32 -0.72 -3.96
C ASN A 146 -20.89 -1.18 -5.31
N THR A 147 -22.09 -1.74 -5.35
CA THR A 147 -22.73 -2.18 -6.58
C THR A 147 -22.83 -1.05 -7.60
N SER A 148 -23.27 0.15 -7.16
CA SER A 148 -23.36 1.32 -8.04
C SER A 148 -22.00 1.77 -8.60
N ILE A 149 -20.93 1.70 -7.79
CA ILE A 149 -19.56 2.00 -8.26
C ILE A 149 -19.13 0.96 -9.31
N PHE A 150 -19.34 -0.34 -9.07
CA PHE A 150 -19.01 -1.40 -10.02
C PHE A 150 -19.80 -1.29 -11.33
N GLU A 151 -21.07 -0.93 -11.27
CA GLU A 151 -21.90 -0.70 -12.46
C GLU A 151 -21.43 0.53 -13.26
N ALA A 152 -21.07 1.63 -12.57
CA ALA A 152 -20.51 2.82 -13.21
C ALA A 152 -19.18 2.49 -13.91
N ALA A 153 -18.30 1.72 -13.25
CA ALA A 153 -17.01 1.31 -13.80
C ALA A 153 -17.12 0.50 -15.11
N ARG A 154 -18.22 -0.24 -15.29
CA ARG A 154 -18.50 -0.97 -16.55
C ARG A 154 -18.88 -0.04 -17.70
N LYS A 155 -19.42 1.14 -17.40
CA LYS A 155 -19.88 2.13 -18.40
C LYS A 155 -18.78 3.14 -18.76
N GLY A 156 -17.85 3.37 -17.84
CA GLY A 156 -16.75 4.31 -18.00
C GLY A 156 -16.06 4.61 -16.68
N ASP A 157 -14.91 5.28 -16.75
CA ASP A 157 -14.16 5.64 -15.54
C ASP A 157 -14.57 7.02 -15.05
N VAL A 158 -15.33 7.04 -13.98
CA VAL A 158 -15.77 8.24 -13.26
C VAL A 158 -15.21 8.27 -11.85
N ALA A 159 -15.31 9.40 -11.14
CA ALA A 159 -15.04 9.43 -9.71
C ALA A 159 -16.09 8.59 -8.96
N CYS A 160 -15.64 7.79 -7.98
CA CYS A 160 -16.55 6.96 -7.18
C CYS A 160 -17.68 7.76 -6.54
N ALA A 161 -17.43 9.00 -6.11
CA ALA A 161 -18.45 9.89 -5.56
C ALA A 161 -19.61 10.17 -6.52
N GLN A 162 -19.33 10.23 -7.84
CA GLN A 162 -20.36 10.44 -8.86
C GLN A 162 -21.22 9.21 -9.10
N ALA A 163 -20.68 8.03 -8.78
CA ALA A 163 -21.37 6.75 -8.92
C ALA A 163 -22.25 6.40 -7.70
N LEU A 164 -22.11 7.10 -6.58
CA LEU A 164 -22.87 6.80 -5.37
C LEU A 164 -24.38 7.09 -5.58
N PRO A 165 -25.26 6.21 -5.05
CA PRO A 165 -26.70 6.47 -5.00
C PRO A 165 -27.00 7.77 -4.26
N LYS A 166 -28.02 8.51 -4.72
CA LYS A 166 -28.45 9.77 -4.08
C LYS A 166 -29.07 9.54 -2.71
N ASP A 167 -29.70 8.40 -2.49
CA ASP A 167 -30.51 8.02 -1.35
C ASP A 167 -29.80 7.08 -0.35
N LEU A 168 -28.53 7.33 -0.04
CA LEU A 168 -27.81 6.64 1.03
C LEU A 168 -28.21 7.12 2.44
N GLY A 169 -29.12 8.08 2.51
CA GLY A 169 -29.67 8.58 3.78
C GLY A 169 -28.60 9.07 4.74
N GLU A 170 -28.84 8.81 6.01
CA GLU A 170 -27.97 9.21 7.11
C GLU A 170 -26.65 8.39 7.21
N TRP A 171 -26.48 7.34 6.40
CA TRP A 171 -25.29 6.55 6.34
C TRP A 171 -24.27 7.04 5.30
N ARG A 172 -24.63 8.01 4.48
CA ARG A 172 -23.80 8.53 3.38
C ARG A 172 -22.36 8.85 3.83
N SER A 173 -22.20 9.68 4.85
CA SER A 173 -20.86 10.10 5.30
C SER A 173 -20.01 8.94 5.85
N SER A 174 -20.66 7.98 6.53
CA SER A 174 -19.97 6.78 7.01
C SER A 174 -19.51 5.88 5.86
N ILE A 175 -20.34 5.73 4.82
CA ILE A 175 -20.01 4.96 3.62
C ILE A 175 -18.91 5.65 2.81
N GLU A 176 -19.00 6.96 2.64
CA GLU A 176 -17.96 7.74 1.98
C GLU A 176 -16.61 7.63 2.70
N PHE A 177 -16.60 7.69 4.04
CA PHE A 177 -15.40 7.47 4.84
C PHE A 177 -14.86 6.05 4.69
N PHE A 178 -15.70 5.04 4.81
CA PHE A 178 -15.29 3.63 4.74
C PHE A 178 -14.67 3.28 3.38
N LEU A 179 -15.33 3.65 2.28
CA LEU A 179 -14.86 3.32 0.92
C LEU A 179 -13.72 4.23 0.46
N GLY A 180 -13.68 5.47 0.91
CA GLY A 180 -12.73 6.50 0.50
C GLY A 180 -11.55 6.64 1.47
N PRO A 181 -11.62 7.53 2.47
CA PRO A 181 -10.52 7.81 3.39
C PRO A 181 -9.94 6.58 4.06
N PHE A 182 -10.77 5.66 4.55
CA PHE A 182 -10.31 4.41 5.19
C PHE A 182 -9.80 3.39 4.16
N GLY A 183 -10.59 3.07 3.13
CA GLY A 183 -10.25 2.01 2.17
C GLY A 183 -9.24 2.42 1.10
N CYS A 184 -9.17 3.71 0.77
CA CYS A 184 -8.38 4.25 -0.34
C CYS A 184 -7.37 5.33 0.08
N GLY A 185 -7.42 5.84 1.31
CA GLY A 185 -6.62 7.00 1.73
C GLY A 185 -6.98 8.29 1.00
N LYS A 186 -8.10 8.32 0.26
CA LYS A 186 -8.57 9.46 -0.54
C LYS A 186 -10.08 9.61 -0.44
N ASP A 187 -10.57 10.83 -0.60
CA ASP A 187 -11.99 11.05 -0.76
C ASP A 187 -12.49 10.45 -2.09
N LEU A 188 -13.72 9.93 -2.11
CA LEU A 188 -14.28 9.27 -3.30
C LEU A 188 -14.37 10.16 -4.54
N THR A 189 -14.27 11.47 -4.39
CA THR A 189 -14.15 12.43 -5.50
C THR A 189 -12.84 12.29 -6.28
N GLU A 190 -11.80 11.73 -5.65
CA GLU A 190 -10.47 11.54 -6.23
C GLU A 190 -10.18 10.09 -6.65
N VAL A 191 -11.11 9.17 -6.38
CA VAL A 191 -10.95 7.73 -6.62
C VAL A 191 -11.61 7.30 -7.92
N SER A 192 -10.86 6.65 -8.81
CA SER A 192 -11.36 6.01 -10.04
C SER A 192 -12.29 4.84 -9.71
N ALA A 193 -13.50 4.86 -10.27
CA ALA A 193 -14.45 3.74 -10.15
C ALA A 193 -13.89 2.45 -10.79
N VAL A 194 -13.16 2.56 -11.91
CA VAL A 194 -12.54 1.41 -12.58
C VAL A 194 -11.40 0.85 -11.74
N ASP A 195 -10.58 1.68 -11.11
CA ASP A 195 -9.48 1.20 -10.26
C ASP A 195 -10.02 0.47 -9.03
N LEU A 196 -11.05 1.02 -8.38
CA LEU A 196 -11.70 0.39 -7.23
C LEU A 196 -12.39 -0.91 -7.62
N ALA A 197 -13.12 -0.94 -8.73
CA ALA A 197 -13.81 -2.14 -9.22
C ALA A 197 -12.85 -3.27 -9.66
N ARG A 198 -11.60 -2.95 -9.97
CA ARG A 198 -10.54 -3.92 -10.31
C ARG A 198 -9.72 -4.37 -9.12
N SER A 199 -9.86 -3.74 -7.96
CA SER A 199 -9.16 -4.20 -6.77
C SER A 199 -9.56 -5.63 -6.42
N ALA A 200 -8.59 -6.45 -6.02
CA ALA A 200 -8.87 -7.80 -5.55
C ALA A 200 -9.76 -7.74 -4.29
N GLU A 201 -10.63 -8.73 -4.14
CA GLU A 201 -11.40 -8.91 -2.91
C GLU A 201 -10.44 -9.07 -1.73
N ARG A 202 -10.78 -8.49 -0.58
CA ARG A 202 -9.98 -8.51 0.65
C ARG A 202 -10.87 -9.00 1.79
N ASP A 203 -11.50 -10.16 1.57
CA ASP A 203 -12.54 -10.69 2.48
C ASP A 203 -11.96 -11.39 3.71
N ALA A 204 -10.69 -11.75 3.68
CA ALA A 204 -9.99 -12.38 4.78
C ALA A 204 -8.68 -11.66 5.04
N ASP A 205 -8.46 -11.31 6.28
CA ASP A 205 -7.27 -10.61 6.74
C ASP A 205 -6.58 -11.39 7.87
N ALA A 206 -5.30 -11.11 8.05
CA ALA A 206 -4.51 -11.59 9.16
C ALA A 206 -3.61 -10.47 9.69
N PHE A 207 -3.12 -10.66 10.92
CA PHE A 207 -2.14 -9.80 11.54
C PHE A 207 -0.86 -10.58 11.85
N CYS A 208 0.28 -9.91 11.86
CA CYS A 208 1.52 -10.44 12.42
C CYS A 208 1.64 -10.00 13.87
N ARG A 209 1.72 -10.96 14.80
CA ARG A 209 1.78 -10.67 16.24
C ARG A 209 2.96 -9.79 16.62
N GLN A 210 4.08 -9.96 15.94
CA GLN A 210 5.30 -9.18 16.17
C GLN A 210 5.38 -7.93 15.29
N GLY A 211 4.36 -7.66 14.48
CA GLY A 211 4.26 -6.55 13.52
C GLY A 211 4.65 -6.94 12.09
N LEU A 212 3.98 -6.33 11.13
CA LEU A 212 4.21 -6.57 9.69
C LEU A 212 5.56 -6.01 9.24
N GLY A 213 6.01 -4.89 9.82
CA GLY A 213 7.34 -4.34 9.57
C GLY A 213 8.45 -5.25 10.10
N ALA A 214 8.25 -5.88 11.27
CA ALA A 214 9.18 -6.87 11.80
C ALA A 214 9.30 -8.09 10.88
N LEU A 215 8.20 -8.52 10.26
CA LEU A 215 8.21 -9.59 9.25
C LEU A 215 9.07 -9.21 8.05
N LEU A 216 8.90 -8.01 7.48
CA LEU A 216 9.73 -7.55 6.36
C LEU A 216 11.22 -7.43 6.75
N THR A 217 11.50 -6.96 7.97
CA THR A 217 12.87 -6.90 8.49
C THR A 217 13.51 -8.28 8.54
N LYS A 218 12.79 -9.30 8.99
CA LYS A 218 13.26 -10.70 8.97
C LYS A 218 13.49 -11.20 7.54
N LEU A 219 12.60 -10.88 6.61
CA LEU A 219 12.75 -11.26 5.20
C LEU A 219 13.90 -10.53 4.50
N ALA A 220 14.30 -9.36 4.99
CA ALA A 220 15.47 -8.61 4.51
C ALA A 220 16.81 -9.10 5.09
N ALA A 221 16.79 -9.95 6.12
CA ALA A 221 18.00 -10.40 6.79
C ALA A 221 18.98 -11.07 5.81
N GLY A 222 20.26 -10.67 5.88
CA GLY A 222 21.31 -11.18 5.01
C GLY A 222 21.34 -10.59 3.59
N LEU A 223 20.41 -9.70 3.23
CA LEU A 223 20.49 -8.97 1.97
C LEU A 223 21.53 -7.82 2.05
N PRO A 224 22.21 -7.49 0.95
CA PRO A 224 23.21 -6.43 0.91
C PRO A 224 22.55 -5.04 0.83
N VAL A 225 22.03 -4.55 1.95
CA VAL A 225 21.33 -3.26 2.05
C VAL A 225 22.28 -2.16 2.55
N GLN A 226 22.31 -1.06 1.84
CA GLN A 226 22.97 0.19 2.24
C GLN A 226 21.91 1.16 2.76
N LEU A 227 21.78 1.28 4.08
CA LEU A 227 20.82 2.16 4.76
C LEU A 227 21.35 3.61 4.82
N ALA A 228 20.42 4.56 5.11
CA ALA A 228 20.71 5.98 5.21
C ALA A 228 21.48 6.52 3.99
N ASN A 229 21.21 5.98 2.81
CA ASN A 229 21.91 6.28 1.58
C ASN A 229 20.94 6.72 0.46
N PRO A 230 20.36 7.92 0.53
CA PRO A 230 19.38 8.39 -0.43
C PRO A 230 19.99 8.57 -1.84
N VAL A 231 19.30 8.00 -2.84
CA VAL A 231 19.66 8.17 -4.25
C VAL A 231 19.29 9.58 -4.70
N THR A 232 20.25 10.27 -5.32
CA THR A 232 20.09 11.63 -5.85
C THR A 232 19.84 11.65 -7.35
N SER A 233 20.51 10.73 -8.10
CA SER A 233 20.27 10.57 -9.53
C SER A 233 20.49 9.16 -10.03
N ILE A 234 19.87 8.85 -11.18
CA ILE A 234 20.00 7.61 -11.93
C ILE A 234 20.36 7.97 -13.38
N GLU A 235 21.62 7.67 -13.77
CA GLU A 235 22.13 7.89 -15.11
C GLU A 235 21.95 6.58 -15.92
N TRP A 236 21.11 6.58 -16.95
CA TRP A 236 20.74 5.35 -17.66
C TRP A 236 20.78 5.47 -19.20
N GLY A 237 21.28 6.60 -19.73
CA GLY A 237 21.46 6.84 -21.16
C GLY A 237 22.63 6.08 -21.78
N GLY A 238 23.59 5.65 -20.97
CA GLY A 238 24.81 4.94 -21.39
C GLY A 238 24.63 3.45 -21.62
N ARG A 239 25.73 2.68 -21.61
CA ARG A 239 25.71 1.20 -21.71
C ARG A 239 25.27 0.53 -20.42
N VAL A 240 25.44 1.20 -19.30
CA VAL A 240 25.12 0.76 -17.94
C VAL A 240 24.23 1.78 -17.27
N VAL A 241 23.65 1.37 -16.15
CA VAL A 241 22.92 2.25 -15.24
C VAL A 241 23.87 2.61 -14.09
N GLU A 242 23.99 3.90 -13.77
CA GLU A 242 24.70 4.41 -12.60
C GLU A 242 23.68 4.97 -11.61
N VAL A 243 23.61 4.40 -10.42
CA VAL A 243 22.82 4.91 -9.30
C VAL A 243 23.73 5.73 -8.42
N VAL A 244 23.44 7.02 -8.26
CA VAL A 244 24.30 7.99 -7.58
C VAL A 244 23.70 8.40 -6.24
N THR A 245 24.54 8.38 -5.20
CA THR A 245 24.22 8.85 -3.86
C THR A 245 25.31 9.80 -3.35
N ALA A 246 25.14 10.36 -2.17
CA ALA A 246 26.19 11.12 -1.52
C ALA A 246 27.43 10.28 -1.15
N HIS A 247 27.25 8.95 -1.00
CA HIS A 247 28.31 8.02 -0.60
C HIS A 247 29.00 7.33 -1.79
N GLY A 248 28.64 7.66 -3.02
CA GLY A 248 29.30 7.12 -4.22
C GLY A 248 28.33 6.68 -5.30
N ARG A 249 28.85 5.87 -6.23
CA ARG A 249 28.14 5.38 -7.41
C ARG A 249 28.11 3.86 -7.41
N MET A 250 26.95 3.31 -7.77
CA MET A 250 26.79 1.87 -8.01
C MET A 250 26.45 1.67 -9.47
N VAL A 251 27.15 0.75 -10.12
CA VAL A 251 27.06 0.53 -11.57
C VAL A 251 26.56 -0.90 -11.84
N ALA A 252 25.53 -1.01 -12.71
CA ALA A 252 24.96 -2.27 -13.13
C ALA A 252 24.36 -2.17 -14.54
N PRO A 253 24.11 -3.28 -15.24
CA PRO A 253 23.33 -3.27 -16.49
C PRO A 253 21.89 -2.78 -16.30
N THR A 254 21.33 -3.01 -15.13
CA THR A 254 19.91 -2.71 -14.81
C THR A 254 19.74 -2.13 -13.43
N ALA A 255 18.66 -1.36 -13.23
CA ALA A 255 18.19 -0.96 -11.90
C ALA A 255 16.70 -1.26 -11.73
N ILE A 256 16.32 -1.72 -10.53
CA ILE A 256 14.91 -1.85 -10.10
C ILE A 256 14.64 -0.70 -9.13
N VAL A 257 13.68 0.16 -9.47
CA VAL A 257 13.35 1.36 -8.71
C VAL A 257 12.00 1.14 -8.04
N THR A 258 11.98 1.15 -6.70
CA THR A 258 10.80 0.81 -5.89
C THR A 258 10.27 1.98 -5.06
N VAL A 259 10.67 3.20 -5.41
CA VAL A 259 10.19 4.42 -4.75
C VAL A 259 8.71 4.68 -5.02
N SER A 260 8.07 5.44 -4.16
CA SER A 260 6.65 5.78 -4.31
C SER A 260 6.38 6.61 -5.58
N THR A 261 5.14 6.58 -6.06
CA THR A 261 4.70 7.40 -7.18
C THR A 261 4.80 8.90 -6.88
N ASN A 262 4.63 9.32 -5.62
CA ASN A 262 4.81 10.71 -5.23
C ASN A 262 6.28 11.16 -5.32
N ILE A 263 7.24 10.29 -5.02
CA ILE A 263 8.68 10.56 -5.20
C ILE A 263 9.00 10.73 -6.70
N LEU A 264 8.44 9.86 -7.57
CA LEU A 264 8.61 9.98 -9.03
C LEU A 264 7.96 11.27 -9.57
N ALA A 265 6.72 11.55 -9.20
CA ALA A 265 5.99 12.74 -9.64
C ALA A 265 6.61 14.05 -9.15
N ALA A 266 7.16 14.06 -7.93
CA ALA A 266 7.87 15.19 -7.36
C ALA A 266 9.33 15.33 -7.84
N ARG A 267 9.80 14.41 -8.70
CA ARG A 267 11.17 14.41 -9.26
C ARG A 267 12.25 14.50 -8.18
N LYS A 268 12.04 13.82 -7.04
CA LYS A 268 13.01 13.80 -5.92
C LYS A 268 14.29 13.05 -6.29
N ILE A 269 14.24 12.16 -7.27
CA ILE A 269 15.41 11.52 -7.90
C ILE A 269 15.50 12.03 -9.32
N ARG A 270 16.65 12.53 -9.71
CA ARG A 270 16.93 12.97 -11.08
C ARG A 270 17.24 11.75 -11.97
N PHE A 271 16.50 11.58 -13.04
CA PHE A 271 16.78 10.59 -14.08
C PHE A 271 17.46 11.26 -15.28
N ASN A 272 18.52 10.66 -15.81
CA ASN A 272 19.18 11.14 -17.02
C ASN A 272 19.47 9.96 -17.98
N PRO A 273 18.79 9.91 -19.13
CA PRO A 273 17.71 10.81 -19.60
C PRO A 273 16.53 10.89 -18.62
N GLU A 274 15.72 11.94 -18.72
CA GLU A 274 14.49 12.05 -17.95
C GLU A 274 13.55 10.87 -18.25
N LEU A 275 12.75 10.47 -17.26
CA LEU A 275 11.73 9.44 -17.48
C LEU A 275 10.77 9.88 -18.59
N PRO A 276 10.34 8.97 -19.48
CA PRO A 276 9.38 9.30 -20.52
C PRO A 276 8.13 9.94 -19.91
N ARG A 277 7.61 10.98 -20.57
CA ARG A 277 6.47 11.75 -20.07
C ARG A 277 5.30 10.87 -19.65
N ARG A 278 5.01 9.80 -20.41
CA ARG A 278 3.94 8.85 -20.07
C ARG A 278 4.12 8.19 -18.69
N HIS A 279 5.36 7.95 -18.24
CA HIS A 279 5.63 7.36 -16.90
C HIS A 279 5.49 8.41 -15.80
N LEU A 280 5.88 9.66 -16.06
CA LEU A 280 5.65 10.77 -15.12
C LEU A 280 4.14 11.07 -15.00
N ASP A 281 3.42 11.08 -16.10
CA ASP A 281 1.96 11.23 -16.11
C ASP A 281 1.27 10.06 -15.39
N ALA A 282 1.78 8.83 -15.58
CA ALA A 282 1.29 7.65 -14.87
C ALA A 282 1.51 7.77 -13.36
N ALA A 283 2.69 8.19 -12.92
CA ALA A 283 2.98 8.43 -11.50
C ALA A 283 2.05 9.53 -10.93
N ALA A 284 1.81 10.59 -11.69
CA ALA A 284 0.92 11.68 -11.29
C ALA A 284 -0.56 11.26 -11.17
N LYS A 285 -1.02 10.29 -11.98
CA LYS A 285 -2.38 9.72 -11.89
C LYS A 285 -2.54 8.68 -10.78
N LEU A 286 -1.44 8.13 -10.29
CA LEU A 286 -1.38 7.13 -9.22
C LEU A 286 -0.80 7.73 -7.93
N LYS A 287 -1.14 8.98 -7.61
CA LYS A 287 -0.68 9.64 -6.39
C LYS A 287 -1.10 8.87 -5.14
N LEU A 288 -0.23 8.92 -4.14
CA LEU A 288 -0.54 8.40 -2.82
C LEU A 288 -1.68 9.20 -2.17
N GLY A 289 -2.53 8.50 -1.44
CA GLY A 289 -3.49 9.08 -0.53
C GLY A 289 -2.83 9.51 0.80
N SER A 290 -3.65 10.01 1.72
CA SER A 290 -3.29 10.31 3.10
C SER A 290 -3.97 9.31 4.02
N TYR A 291 -3.20 8.66 4.87
CA TYR A 291 -3.68 7.75 5.90
C TYR A 291 -2.67 7.72 7.05
N ASP A 292 -3.09 8.11 8.22
CA ASP A 292 -2.23 8.23 9.39
C ASP A 292 -2.89 7.63 10.63
N HIS A 293 -2.05 7.15 11.55
CA HIS A 293 -2.46 6.58 12.83
C HIS A 293 -2.16 7.56 13.96
N VAL A 294 -3.13 7.77 14.83
CA VAL A 294 -2.89 8.32 16.17
C VAL A 294 -2.94 7.17 17.17
N ALA A 295 -1.77 6.67 17.54
CA ALA A 295 -1.60 5.56 18.45
C ALA A 295 -1.67 6.07 19.91
N LEU A 296 -2.46 5.39 20.73
CA LEU A 296 -2.74 5.73 22.12
C LEU A 296 -2.62 4.48 22.99
N GLU A 297 -1.89 4.58 24.10
CA GLU A 297 -1.88 3.54 25.12
C GLU A 297 -3.01 3.77 26.11
N LEU A 298 -3.93 2.82 26.19
CA LEU A 298 -5.14 2.85 27.00
C LEU A 298 -5.20 1.66 27.98
N PRO A 299 -4.46 1.72 29.12
CA PRO A 299 -4.45 0.63 30.09
C PRO A 299 -5.83 0.34 30.65
N GLY A 300 -6.07 -0.96 30.97
CA GLY A 300 -7.33 -1.39 31.58
C GLY A 300 -8.52 -1.44 30.63
N ASN A 301 -8.30 -1.26 29.31
CA ASN A 301 -9.34 -1.31 28.29
C ASN A 301 -10.55 -0.40 28.59
N PRO A 302 -10.35 0.92 28.78
CA PRO A 302 -11.42 1.83 29.17
C PRO A 302 -12.52 1.98 28.12
N LEU A 303 -12.25 1.55 26.87
CA LEU A 303 -13.22 1.57 25.77
C LEU A 303 -14.17 0.37 25.81
N GLY A 304 -13.86 -0.67 26.60
CA GLY A 304 -14.63 -1.92 26.64
C GLY A 304 -14.68 -2.64 25.28
N LEU A 305 -13.61 -2.51 24.46
CA LEU A 305 -13.50 -3.10 23.14
C LEU A 305 -12.73 -4.43 23.22
N ARG A 306 -13.01 -5.33 22.26
CA ARG A 306 -12.29 -6.60 22.16
C ARG A 306 -10.89 -6.39 21.56
N THR A 307 -10.07 -7.42 21.70
CA THR A 307 -8.77 -7.48 20.99
C THR A 307 -8.98 -7.37 19.48
N ASP A 308 -8.16 -6.51 18.86
CA ASP A 308 -8.16 -6.27 17.41
C ASP A 308 -9.53 -5.84 16.86
N GLU A 309 -10.34 -5.18 17.68
CA GLU A 309 -11.66 -4.73 17.26
C GLU A 309 -11.61 -3.44 16.45
N LEU A 310 -12.22 -3.48 15.26
CA LEU A 310 -12.37 -2.31 14.40
C LEU A 310 -13.73 -1.66 14.62
N VAL A 311 -13.73 -0.37 14.97
CA VAL A 311 -14.95 0.39 15.25
C VAL A 311 -14.97 1.68 14.45
N PHE A 312 -16.09 1.94 13.78
CA PHE A 312 -16.38 3.17 13.05
C PHE A 312 -17.40 4.02 13.80
N GLU A 313 -17.45 5.29 13.43
CA GLU A 313 -18.50 6.22 13.84
C GLU A 313 -19.59 6.29 12.76
N LYS A 314 -20.86 6.44 13.17
CA LYS A 314 -21.88 6.98 12.28
C LYS A 314 -21.59 8.44 12.03
N ALA A 315 -20.84 8.73 10.99
CA ALA A 315 -20.34 10.04 10.66
C ALA A 315 -21.45 10.99 10.15
N SER A 316 -21.36 12.25 10.50
CA SER A 316 -22.22 13.32 9.99
C SER A 316 -21.52 14.19 8.92
N GLY A 317 -20.27 13.90 8.60
CA GLY A 317 -19.44 14.63 7.64
C GLY A 317 -18.03 14.03 7.51
N PRO A 318 -17.12 14.71 6.80
CA PRO A 318 -15.78 14.19 6.53
C PRO A 318 -14.85 14.19 7.75
N ARG A 319 -15.19 14.96 8.82
CA ARG A 319 -14.41 15.00 10.06
C ARG A 319 -14.75 13.80 10.94
N THR A 320 -14.20 12.64 10.59
CA THR A 320 -14.43 11.37 11.27
C THR A 320 -13.18 10.51 11.26
N ALA A 321 -13.22 9.37 11.96
CA ALA A 321 -12.14 8.42 12.12
C ALA A 321 -12.68 7.01 12.31
N SER A 322 -11.78 6.03 12.34
CA SER A 322 -12.00 4.70 12.89
C SER A 322 -11.04 4.45 14.04
N ILE A 323 -11.33 3.43 14.86
CA ILE A 323 -10.39 2.95 15.88
C ILE A 323 -10.16 1.46 15.70
N PHE A 324 -8.90 1.07 15.69
CA PHE A 324 -8.43 -0.30 15.85
C PHE A 324 -7.95 -0.47 17.28
N ALA A 325 -8.64 -1.29 18.04
CA ALA A 325 -8.49 -1.34 19.50
C ALA A 325 -7.75 -2.57 19.98
N ASN A 326 -6.97 -2.39 21.07
CA ASN A 326 -6.30 -3.47 21.80
C ASN A 326 -5.45 -4.36 20.87
N ALA A 327 -4.61 -3.73 20.04
CA ALA A 327 -3.78 -4.40 19.04
C ALA A 327 -3.02 -5.60 19.61
N SER A 328 -3.21 -6.79 19.04
CA SER A 328 -2.63 -8.05 19.50
C SER A 328 -2.86 -8.36 20.99
N GLY A 329 -3.96 -7.87 21.57
CA GLY A 329 -4.30 -8.03 22.99
C GLY A 329 -3.54 -7.10 23.93
N SER A 330 -2.86 -6.09 23.41
CA SER A 330 -2.18 -5.07 24.21
C SER A 330 -3.12 -3.92 24.59
N SER A 331 -2.61 -2.91 25.33
CA SER A 331 -3.30 -1.66 25.60
C SER A 331 -3.21 -0.64 24.46
N LEU A 332 -2.62 -0.99 23.34
CA LEU A 332 -2.44 -0.11 22.20
C LEU A 332 -3.71 -0.02 21.36
N CYS A 333 -4.17 1.21 21.12
CA CYS A 333 -5.28 1.52 20.23
C CYS A 333 -4.79 2.52 19.17
N MET A 334 -5.27 2.41 17.94
CA MET A 334 -4.93 3.30 16.84
C MET A 334 -6.19 3.97 16.31
N VAL A 335 -6.23 5.30 16.33
CA VAL A 335 -7.27 6.09 15.68
C VAL A 335 -6.78 6.45 14.30
N ASP A 336 -7.51 6.00 13.28
CA ASP A 336 -7.12 6.14 11.89
C ASP A 336 -7.84 7.31 11.24
N VAL A 337 -7.07 8.18 10.60
CA VAL A 337 -7.56 9.32 9.82
C VAL A 337 -7.02 9.27 8.40
N GLY A 338 -7.85 9.63 7.42
CA GLY A 338 -7.46 9.56 6.01
C GLY A 338 -8.16 10.59 5.14
N GLY A 339 -7.89 10.52 3.83
CA GLY A 339 -8.44 11.43 2.84
C GLY A 339 -7.97 12.87 3.01
N ASN A 340 -8.75 13.83 2.50
CA ASN A 340 -8.41 15.25 2.61
C ASN A 340 -8.45 15.73 4.06
N PHE A 341 -9.43 15.27 4.85
CA PHE A 341 -9.48 15.60 6.27
C PHE A 341 -8.21 15.13 7.01
N GLY A 342 -7.77 13.90 6.82
CA GLY A 342 -6.55 13.35 7.41
C GLY A 342 -5.30 14.11 6.99
N ARG A 343 -5.21 14.49 5.71
CA ARG A 343 -4.11 15.30 5.17
C ARG A 343 -4.04 16.67 5.85
N ASP A 344 -5.17 17.38 5.92
CA ASP A 344 -5.24 18.71 6.51
C ASP A 344 -4.95 18.68 8.02
N LEU A 345 -5.37 17.61 8.68
CA LEU A 345 -5.09 17.39 10.11
C LEU A 345 -3.60 17.09 10.34
N SER A 346 -3.01 16.18 9.56
CA SER A 346 -1.59 15.83 9.61
C SER A 346 -0.69 17.04 9.36
N ALA A 347 -1.07 17.93 8.44
CA ALA A 347 -0.35 19.16 8.16
C ALA A 347 -0.29 20.14 9.35
N LYS A 348 -1.21 20.02 10.32
CA LYS A 348 -1.21 20.82 11.55
C LYS A 348 -0.26 20.28 12.63
N GLY A 349 0.24 19.06 12.45
CA GLY A 349 1.21 18.42 13.33
C GLY A 349 0.60 17.50 14.38
N ASP A 350 1.49 16.79 15.07
CA ASP A 350 1.16 15.72 16.02
C ASP A 350 0.19 16.16 17.14
N LYS A 351 0.39 17.38 17.66
CA LYS A 351 -0.43 17.91 18.73
C LYS A 351 -1.91 17.99 18.33
N GLU A 352 -2.17 18.50 17.13
CA GLU A 352 -3.54 18.65 16.63
C GLU A 352 -4.17 17.30 16.27
N MET A 353 -3.38 16.37 15.73
CA MET A 353 -3.82 15.00 15.45
C MET A 353 -4.23 14.28 16.74
N ILE A 354 -3.39 14.36 17.78
CA ILE A 354 -3.65 13.75 19.09
C ILE A 354 -4.86 14.41 19.75
N ALA A 355 -4.98 15.74 19.70
CA ALA A 355 -6.14 16.45 20.24
C ALA A 355 -7.43 16.01 19.57
N PHE A 356 -7.44 15.91 18.22
CA PHE A 356 -8.58 15.39 17.49
C PHE A 356 -8.97 13.97 17.93
N ALA A 357 -8.01 13.04 18.00
CA ALA A 357 -8.26 11.66 18.38
C ALA A 357 -8.85 11.54 19.80
N LEU A 358 -8.31 12.31 20.75
CA LEU A 358 -8.81 12.34 22.12
C LEU A 358 -10.23 12.94 22.22
N ASP A 359 -10.52 14.00 21.47
CA ASP A 359 -11.85 14.60 21.42
C ASP A 359 -12.85 13.66 20.77
N TRP A 360 -12.47 13.01 19.66
CA TRP A 360 -13.30 12.04 18.96
C TRP A 360 -13.64 10.85 19.85
N LEU A 361 -12.65 10.28 20.56
CA LEU A 361 -12.87 9.19 21.51
C LEU A 361 -13.73 9.63 22.71
N THR A 362 -13.50 10.83 23.24
CA THR A 362 -14.30 11.41 24.34
C THR A 362 -15.78 11.52 23.95
N ASN A 363 -16.06 11.95 22.72
CA ASN A 363 -17.43 12.07 22.22
C ASN A 363 -18.12 10.71 22.11
N LEU A 364 -17.38 9.67 21.75
CA LEU A 364 -17.91 8.32 21.53
C LEU A 364 -17.94 7.47 22.82
N PHE A 365 -16.96 7.61 23.72
CA PHE A 365 -16.79 6.70 24.84
C PHE A 365 -16.88 7.38 26.20
N GLY A 366 -16.72 8.69 26.31
CA GLY A 366 -16.82 9.45 27.56
C GLY A 366 -15.58 10.27 27.88
N ALA A 367 -15.69 11.18 28.84
CA ALA A 367 -14.69 12.20 29.13
C ALA A 367 -13.41 11.66 29.82
N ASP A 368 -13.49 10.53 30.48
CA ASP A 368 -12.39 10.00 31.30
C ASP A 368 -11.20 9.49 30.47
N ILE A 369 -11.41 9.27 29.16
CA ILE A 369 -10.37 8.78 28.24
C ILE A 369 -9.12 9.65 28.25
N LYS A 370 -9.29 10.98 28.29
CA LYS A 370 -8.15 11.92 28.25
C LYS A 370 -7.21 11.76 29.45
N SER A 371 -7.74 11.37 30.62
CA SER A 371 -6.96 11.16 31.84
C SER A 371 -6.28 9.79 31.90
N ILE A 372 -6.74 8.82 31.10
CA ILE A 372 -6.26 7.43 31.11
C ILE A 372 -5.10 7.23 30.13
N VAL A 373 -5.06 7.98 29.04
CA VAL A 373 -4.00 7.85 28.01
C VAL A 373 -2.62 8.10 28.61
N GLN A 374 -1.75 7.10 28.55
CA GLN A 374 -0.38 7.19 29.07
C GLN A 374 0.61 7.67 28.00
N ARG A 375 0.74 6.91 26.92
CA ARG A 375 1.63 7.23 25.80
C ARG A 375 0.81 7.50 24.55
N ARG A 376 1.36 8.34 23.65
CA ARG A 376 0.71 8.75 22.43
C ARG A 376 1.75 9.04 21.34
N HIS A 377 1.41 8.72 20.12
CA HIS A 377 2.22 8.98 18.95
C HIS A 377 1.31 9.18 17.72
N ALA A 378 1.64 10.12 16.84
CA ALA A 378 0.97 10.28 15.57
C ALA A 378 1.94 10.01 14.42
N THR A 379 1.50 9.31 13.40
CA THR A 379 2.26 9.19 12.14
C THR A 379 1.94 10.37 11.22
N ARG A 380 2.88 10.69 10.32
CA ARG A 380 2.72 11.78 9.35
C ARG A 380 3.34 11.36 8.02
N TRP A 381 2.71 10.37 7.37
CA TRP A 381 3.25 9.78 6.15
C TRP A 381 3.38 10.77 4.98
N ASN A 382 2.55 11.83 4.97
CA ASN A 382 2.67 12.90 3.97
C ASN A 382 3.98 13.69 4.10
N ASP A 383 4.56 13.76 5.30
CA ASP A 383 5.79 14.50 5.59
C ASP A 383 7.03 13.59 5.55
N GLU A 384 6.87 12.27 5.40
CA GLU A 384 8.00 11.35 5.25
C GLU A 384 8.74 11.63 3.93
N PRO A 385 9.97 12.17 3.98
CA PRO A 385 10.64 12.77 2.82
C PRO A 385 10.94 11.77 1.70
N TYR A 386 10.99 10.48 2.03
CA TYR A 386 11.29 9.40 1.09
C TYR A 386 10.03 8.63 0.64
N VAL A 387 8.83 9.07 1.07
CA VAL A 387 7.55 8.42 0.76
C VAL A 387 6.52 9.39 0.22
N LEU A 388 6.20 10.47 0.98
CA LEU A 388 5.26 11.55 0.66
C LEU A 388 3.79 11.10 0.56
N GLY A 389 3.33 10.21 1.47
CA GLY A 389 1.95 9.76 1.53
C GLY A 389 1.79 8.30 1.94
N ALA A 390 0.56 7.77 1.93
CA ALA A 390 0.25 6.42 2.38
C ALA A 390 0.39 5.37 1.24
N PHE A 391 -0.63 5.18 0.41
CA PHE A 391 -0.63 4.22 -0.68
C PHE A 391 -1.33 4.77 -1.94
N SER A 392 -1.03 4.16 -3.10
CA SER A 392 -1.49 4.69 -4.39
C SER A 392 -2.92 4.29 -4.70
N VAL A 393 -3.69 5.26 -5.18
CA VAL A 393 -5.02 5.03 -5.75
C VAL A 393 -5.14 5.85 -7.03
N ALA A 394 -5.67 5.24 -8.10
CA ALA A 394 -5.82 5.93 -9.37
C ALA A 394 -6.89 7.01 -9.28
N SER A 395 -6.58 8.19 -9.84
CA SER A 395 -7.59 9.19 -10.16
C SER A 395 -8.47 8.74 -11.34
N PRO A 396 -9.66 9.30 -11.55
CA PRO A 396 -10.47 9.00 -12.73
C PRO A 396 -9.67 9.04 -14.04
N GLY A 397 -9.79 8.02 -14.87
CA GLY A 397 -8.97 7.80 -16.07
C GLY A 397 -7.53 7.36 -15.80
N GLY A 398 -7.18 7.08 -14.55
CA GLY A 398 -5.81 6.75 -14.15
C GLY A 398 -5.49 5.26 -14.08
N GLN A 399 -6.47 4.36 -14.03
CA GLN A 399 -6.24 2.92 -13.86
C GLN A 399 -5.24 2.31 -14.86
N PRO A 400 -5.26 2.64 -16.17
CA PRO A 400 -4.29 2.12 -17.13
C PRO A 400 -2.83 2.50 -16.83
N SER A 401 -2.60 3.53 -16.02
CA SER A 401 -1.27 3.97 -15.60
C SER A 401 -0.51 2.92 -14.81
N ARG A 402 -1.20 1.97 -14.15
CA ARG A 402 -0.57 0.85 -13.45
C ARG A 402 0.23 -0.03 -14.42
N LYS A 403 -0.33 -0.32 -15.61
CA LYS A 403 0.39 -1.06 -16.68
C LYS A 403 1.59 -0.27 -17.19
N VAL A 404 1.45 1.04 -17.37
CA VAL A 404 2.57 1.90 -17.80
C VAL A 404 3.75 1.80 -16.84
N LEU A 405 3.49 1.81 -15.52
CA LEU A 405 4.57 1.64 -14.53
C LEU A 405 5.21 0.24 -14.56
N MET A 406 4.49 -0.76 -15.07
CA MET A 406 5.02 -2.13 -15.18
C MET A 406 5.93 -2.32 -16.41
N GLU A 407 5.91 -1.40 -17.35
CA GLU A 407 6.71 -1.51 -18.57
C GLU A 407 8.19 -1.20 -18.31
N PRO A 408 9.11 -2.08 -18.75
CA PRO A 408 10.54 -1.80 -18.64
C PRO A 408 10.97 -0.62 -19.51
N LEU A 409 11.80 0.24 -18.98
CA LEU A 409 12.39 1.36 -19.70
C LEU A 409 13.70 0.91 -20.36
N ASN A 410 13.67 0.70 -21.66
CA ASN A 410 14.81 0.24 -22.50
C ASN A 410 15.51 -1.01 -21.92
N ASN A 411 14.80 -1.88 -21.21
CA ASN A 411 15.36 -3.02 -20.49
C ASN A 411 16.49 -2.67 -19.51
N ARG A 412 16.47 -1.45 -18.97
CA ARG A 412 17.48 -0.94 -18.01
C ARG A 412 16.88 -0.53 -16.68
N ILE A 413 15.74 0.17 -16.72
CA ILE A 413 15.02 0.59 -15.52
C ILE A 413 13.72 -0.20 -15.44
N PHE A 414 13.47 -0.77 -14.28
CA PHE A 414 12.26 -1.50 -13.92
C PHE A 414 11.61 -0.82 -12.73
N LEU A 415 10.39 -0.32 -12.90
CA LEU A 415 9.64 0.24 -11.78
C LEU A 415 8.85 -0.88 -11.10
N ALA A 416 8.88 -0.91 -9.78
CA ALA A 416 8.14 -1.85 -8.95
C ALA A 416 7.63 -1.15 -7.68
N GLY A 417 6.68 -1.76 -7.00
CA GLY A 417 5.99 -1.22 -5.83
C GLY A 417 4.50 -1.50 -5.93
N GLU A 418 3.76 -1.17 -4.91
CA GLU A 418 2.31 -1.44 -4.85
C GLU A 418 1.52 -0.72 -5.96
N ALA A 419 1.99 0.43 -6.43
CA ALA A 419 1.37 1.17 -7.53
C ALA A 419 1.49 0.45 -8.88
N ALA A 420 2.54 -0.37 -9.07
CA ALA A 420 2.78 -1.16 -10.25
C ALA A 420 2.12 -2.56 -10.15
N HIS A 421 0.91 -2.63 -9.63
CA HIS A 421 0.07 -3.83 -9.57
C HIS A 421 -1.37 -3.48 -9.96
N GLU A 422 -2.02 -4.31 -10.79
CA GLU A 422 -3.33 -3.96 -11.37
C GLU A 422 -4.50 -4.20 -10.41
N THR A 423 -4.38 -5.15 -9.48
CA THR A 423 -5.48 -5.56 -8.59
C THR A 423 -5.13 -5.51 -7.10
N LEU A 424 -3.86 -5.75 -6.74
CA LEU A 424 -3.36 -5.70 -5.36
C LEU A 424 -2.63 -4.39 -5.04
N TRP A 425 -2.99 -3.30 -5.73
CA TRP A 425 -2.44 -1.98 -5.42
C TRP A 425 -2.73 -1.57 -3.95
N GLY A 426 -1.88 -0.74 -3.41
CA GLY A 426 -2.00 -0.30 -2.02
C GLY A 426 -1.71 -1.39 -0.98
N THR A 427 -1.23 -2.57 -1.37
CA THR A 427 -0.96 -3.69 -0.46
C THR A 427 0.50 -4.10 -0.44
N VAL A 428 0.92 -4.68 0.69
CA VAL A 428 2.27 -5.27 0.84
C VAL A 428 2.45 -6.47 -0.08
N GLY A 429 1.41 -7.30 -0.22
CA GLY A 429 1.41 -8.45 -1.14
C GLY A 429 1.61 -8.04 -2.60
N GLY A 430 0.87 -7.02 -3.07
CA GLY A 430 1.02 -6.49 -4.42
C GLY A 430 2.38 -5.83 -4.66
N ALA A 431 2.92 -5.13 -3.64
CA ALA A 431 4.29 -4.62 -3.71
C ALA A 431 5.30 -5.76 -3.87
N TRP A 432 5.16 -6.84 -3.10
CA TRP A 432 6.01 -8.03 -3.16
C TRP A 432 5.97 -8.66 -4.55
N GLU A 433 4.78 -8.99 -5.07
CA GLU A 433 4.61 -9.58 -6.41
C GLU A 433 5.20 -8.69 -7.52
N SER A 434 5.05 -7.37 -7.39
CA SER A 434 5.64 -6.45 -8.37
C SER A 434 7.16 -6.47 -8.35
N GLY A 435 7.77 -6.65 -7.18
CA GLY A 435 9.21 -6.82 -7.00
C GLY A 435 9.73 -8.11 -7.63
N GLU A 436 9.06 -9.24 -7.38
CA GLU A 436 9.39 -10.53 -8.00
C GLU A 436 9.26 -10.48 -9.52
N ARG A 437 8.19 -9.86 -10.04
CA ARG A 437 8.01 -9.66 -11.49
C ARG A 437 9.16 -8.86 -12.10
N ALA A 438 9.58 -7.77 -11.46
CA ALA A 438 10.69 -6.96 -11.92
C ALA A 438 12.01 -7.75 -11.92
N ALA A 439 12.26 -8.51 -10.87
CA ALA A 439 13.43 -9.39 -10.77
C ALA A 439 13.44 -10.47 -11.86
N ASP A 440 12.31 -11.12 -12.12
CA ASP A 440 12.18 -12.11 -13.18
C ASP A 440 12.44 -11.51 -14.57
N ALA A 441 12.00 -10.28 -14.81
CA ALA A 441 12.32 -9.56 -16.04
C ALA A 441 13.84 -9.29 -16.17
N VAL A 442 14.48 -8.88 -15.09
CA VAL A 442 15.94 -8.71 -15.05
C VAL A 442 16.66 -10.05 -15.28
N LEU A 443 16.22 -11.13 -14.64
CA LEU A 443 16.83 -12.47 -14.84
C LEU A 443 16.74 -12.95 -16.28
N ARG A 444 15.60 -12.76 -16.94
CA ARG A 444 15.46 -13.08 -18.39
C ARG A 444 16.48 -12.32 -19.23
N LEU A 445 16.69 -11.03 -18.97
CA LEU A 445 17.71 -10.24 -19.68
C LEU A 445 19.13 -10.75 -19.43
N LEU A 446 19.48 -11.01 -18.16
CA LEU A 446 20.83 -11.45 -17.78
C LEU A 446 21.17 -12.86 -18.32
N THR A 447 20.17 -13.71 -18.54
CA THR A 447 20.35 -15.07 -19.07
C THR A 447 20.18 -15.19 -20.57
N GLY A 448 19.78 -14.12 -21.26
CA GLY A 448 19.49 -14.13 -22.71
C GLY A 448 18.27 -14.99 -23.08
N ARG A 449 17.44 -15.40 -22.11
CA ARG A 449 16.19 -16.13 -22.33
C ARG A 449 15.06 -15.14 -22.62
N ARG A 450 14.36 -15.35 -23.73
CA ARG A 450 13.13 -14.59 -24.10
C ARG A 450 11.91 -15.14 -23.39
#